data_90451e90a8fdc5be96d4e4a339527ae5
#
_entry.id   90451e90a8fdc5be96d4e4a339527ae5
#
_cell.length_a   1.000
_cell.length_b   1.000
_cell.length_c   1.000
_cell.angle_alpha   90.00
_cell.angle_beta   90.00
_cell.angle_gamma   90.00
#
_symmetry.space_group_name_H-M   'P 1'
#
loop_
_entity.id
_entity.type
_entity.pdbx_description
1 polymer ?
#
loop_
_entity_poly.entity_id
_entity_poly.type
_entity_poly.pdbx_seq_one_letter_code
_entity_poly.pdbx_strand_id
1 'polypeptide(L)'
;MKSTLVAAVLLATAAAATAQQPSSAFDRGHSLQAFQDPGLSAVTARCKTPPPTRPARPGAGTAAGSEAPPAPALPKPDAIPGVIAAGQNWKVVWAWEGNNADGPIAAEDGSILFANNDAGNVMKLDPATGLATILFDGTNTGGGLSRSKNGALFLATRGLGGGIEQLEPQRRMFANTFQGEPLECVGGSVNDLVADARGGVYLAISGAGVFYANPKGVMSRYDGAPNANGIILSQDEKTLYVTNGGVVVAFDVHADGSLTNLREFGKLRGGQGGDGAAIDSDGRLYVATGASADVFSPAGDFLGSIPGPRGMHGVAFGGKDKKTLFGIVFYGGWGTPSARNQIVAIPLLAKGYAGRAK
;
A
#
# COMPACT_ATOMS: atom_id res chain seq x y z
N MET A 1 -74.19 -5.88 10.63
CA MET A 1 -73.30 -5.49 9.58
C MET A 1 -71.88 -5.50 10.20
N LYS A 2 -71.10 -6.54 9.89
CA LYS A 2 -69.70 -6.69 10.39
C LYS A 2 -68.80 -6.30 9.26
N SER A 3 -68.03 -5.19 9.44
CA SER A 3 -67.02 -4.74 8.49
C SER A 3 -65.70 -5.44 8.80
N THR A 4 -65.19 -6.21 7.85
CA THR A 4 -63.90 -6.88 7.90
C THR A 4 -62.85 -5.95 7.28
N LEU A 5 -61.89 -5.44 8.08
CA LEU A 5 -60.72 -4.75 7.55
C LEU A 5 -59.73 -5.79 7.05
N VAL A 6 -59.38 -5.71 5.77
CA VAL A 6 -58.28 -6.48 5.18
C VAL A 6 -57.02 -5.58 5.25
N ALA A 7 -56.04 -5.97 6.07
CA ALA A 7 -54.74 -5.33 6.11
C ALA A 7 -53.88 -5.88 4.96
N ALA A 8 -53.57 -5.04 4.01
CA ALA A 8 -52.59 -5.35 2.97
C ALA A 8 -51.16 -5.18 3.52
N VAL A 9 -50.45 -6.29 3.65
CA VAL A 9 -49.02 -6.29 3.98
C VAL A 9 -48.23 -6.03 2.68
N LEU A 10 -47.71 -4.84 2.55
CA LEU A 10 -46.72 -4.52 1.51
C LEU A 10 -45.37 -5.14 1.89
N LEU A 11 -45.01 -6.25 1.25
CA LEU A 11 -43.66 -6.76 1.25
C LEU A 11 -42.78 -5.85 0.37
N ALA A 12 -42.02 -4.99 1.01
CA ALA A 12 -40.94 -4.29 0.34
C ALA A 12 -39.78 -5.28 0.10
N THR A 13 -39.68 -5.80 -1.11
CA THR A 13 -38.47 -6.51 -1.56
C THR A 13 -37.33 -5.49 -1.67
N ALA A 14 -36.47 -5.46 -0.68
CA ALA A 14 -35.16 -4.78 -0.81
C ALA A 14 -34.38 -5.52 -1.91
N ALA A 15 -34.31 -4.93 -3.10
CA ALA A 15 -33.37 -5.35 -4.11
C ALA A 15 -31.98 -5.07 -3.53
N ALA A 16 -31.28 -6.14 -3.14
CA ALA A 16 -29.85 -6.05 -2.85
C ALA A 16 -29.17 -5.52 -4.14
N ALA A 17 -28.73 -4.28 -4.11
CA ALA A 17 -27.85 -3.77 -5.14
C ALA A 17 -26.58 -4.63 -5.06
N THR A 18 -26.46 -5.59 -5.96
CA THR A 18 -25.20 -6.30 -6.20
C THR A 18 -24.24 -5.23 -6.68
N ALA A 19 -23.38 -4.76 -5.78
CA ALA A 19 -22.26 -3.92 -6.16
C ALA A 19 -21.47 -4.69 -7.22
N GLN A 20 -21.48 -4.17 -8.42
CA GLN A 20 -20.78 -4.75 -9.54
C GLN A 20 -19.29 -4.70 -9.20
N GLN A 21 -18.70 -5.85 -8.86
CA GLN A 21 -17.25 -5.92 -8.71
C GLN A 21 -16.64 -5.41 -10.03
N PRO A 22 -15.60 -4.58 -9.97
CA PRO A 22 -14.93 -4.12 -11.17
C PRO A 22 -14.50 -5.35 -11.98
N SER A 23 -14.74 -5.34 -13.29
CA SER A 23 -14.23 -6.34 -14.22
C SER A 23 -12.72 -6.49 -14.02
N SER A 24 -12.18 -7.70 -14.23
CA SER A 24 -10.74 -7.94 -14.00
C SER A 24 -9.89 -6.95 -14.78
N ALA A 25 -8.71 -6.61 -14.26
CA ALA A 25 -7.77 -5.70 -14.92
C ALA A 25 -7.47 -6.12 -16.38
N PHE A 26 -7.60 -7.40 -16.70
CA PHE A 26 -7.39 -7.94 -18.05
C PHE A 26 -8.49 -7.55 -19.05
N ASP A 27 -9.68 -7.17 -18.61
CA ASP A 27 -10.80 -6.82 -19.48
C ASP A 27 -10.86 -5.32 -19.83
N ARG A 28 -10.05 -4.48 -19.20
CA ARG A 28 -10.14 -3.03 -19.29
C ARG A 28 -8.86 -2.37 -19.77
N GLY A 29 -8.31 -2.53 -20.82
CA GLY A 29 -7.12 -1.80 -21.28
C GLY A 29 -6.30 -1.19 -20.11
N HIS A 30 -5.28 -1.88 -19.64
CA HIS A 30 -4.61 -1.67 -18.35
C HIS A 30 -3.90 -0.35 -18.22
N SER A 31 -3.92 0.18 -17.01
CA SER A 31 -2.85 0.99 -16.46
C SER A 31 -1.58 0.11 -16.35
N LEU A 32 -0.56 0.41 -17.13
CA LEU A 32 0.71 -0.33 -17.11
C LEU A 32 1.70 0.34 -16.15
N GLN A 33 2.48 -0.44 -15.44
CA GLN A 33 3.66 0.11 -14.77
C GLN A 33 4.67 0.59 -15.81
N ALA A 34 5.43 1.66 -15.51
CA ALA A 34 6.34 2.30 -16.46
C ALA A 34 7.30 1.31 -17.15
N PHE A 35 7.80 0.30 -16.42
CA PHE A 35 8.69 -0.71 -17.00
C PHE A 35 8.00 -1.71 -17.95
N GLN A 36 6.68 -1.72 -17.99
CA GLN A 36 5.86 -2.52 -18.93
C GLN A 36 5.42 -1.69 -20.14
N ASP A 37 5.54 -0.35 -20.04
CA ASP A 37 5.07 0.55 -21.08
C ASP A 37 6.05 0.58 -22.25
N PRO A 38 5.60 0.32 -23.48
CA PRO A 38 6.46 0.36 -24.68
C PRO A 38 7.07 1.75 -24.93
N GLY A 39 6.48 2.82 -24.39
CA GLY A 39 6.98 4.19 -24.47
C GLY A 39 8.18 4.49 -23.59
N LEU A 40 8.51 3.61 -22.60
CA LEU A 40 9.61 3.86 -21.66
C LEU A 40 10.95 4.09 -22.35
N SER A 41 11.26 3.32 -23.39
CA SER A 41 12.52 3.46 -24.13
C SER A 41 12.66 4.85 -24.79
N ALA A 42 11.57 5.41 -25.30
CA ALA A 42 11.58 6.75 -25.88
C ALA A 42 11.77 7.86 -24.85
N VAL A 43 11.29 7.66 -23.60
CA VAL A 43 11.52 8.58 -22.48
C VAL A 43 12.95 8.49 -22.01
N THR A 44 13.45 7.30 -21.71
CA THR A 44 14.80 7.08 -21.17
C THR A 44 15.92 7.43 -22.14
N ALA A 45 15.67 7.34 -23.46
CA ALA A 45 16.61 7.80 -24.48
C ALA A 45 16.88 9.32 -24.44
N ARG A 46 16.02 10.10 -23.80
CA ARG A 46 16.16 11.56 -23.64
C ARG A 46 16.81 11.98 -22.35
N CYS A 47 17.06 11.03 -21.43
CA CYS A 47 17.69 11.32 -20.16
C CYS A 47 19.15 11.77 -20.36
N LYS A 48 19.61 12.76 -19.59
CA LYS A 48 21.02 13.21 -19.59
C LYS A 48 21.97 12.06 -19.29
N THR A 49 21.56 11.19 -18.37
CA THR A 49 22.22 9.93 -18.05
C THR A 49 21.20 8.83 -18.18
N PRO A 50 21.32 7.91 -19.15
CA PRO A 50 20.40 6.79 -19.24
C PRO A 50 20.40 5.96 -17.96
N PRO A 51 19.21 5.60 -17.43
CA PRO A 51 19.15 4.78 -16.23
C PRO A 51 19.70 3.38 -16.53
N PRO A 52 20.22 2.66 -15.48
CA PRO A 52 20.64 1.29 -15.64
C PRO A 52 19.47 0.43 -16.17
N THR A 53 19.76 -0.41 -17.15
CA THR A 53 18.78 -1.36 -17.68
C THR A 53 18.36 -2.32 -16.59
N ARG A 54 17.07 -2.33 -16.28
CA ARG A 54 16.52 -3.27 -15.30
C ARG A 54 16.45 -4.67 -15.94
N PRO A 55 17.01 -5.70 -15.31
CA PRO A 55 16.81 -7.05 -15.81
C PRO A 55 15.31 -7.39 -15.80
N ALA A 56 14.83 -8.03 -16.87
CA ALA A 56 13.47 -8.52 -16.94
C ALA A 56 13.18 -9.40 -15.71
N ARG A 57 12.08 -9.14 -15.01
CA ARG A 57 11.68 -10.02 -13.90
C ARG A 57 11.37 -11.40 -14.46
N PRO A 58 12.02 -12.48 -13.96
CA PRO A 58 11.66 -13.83 -14.36
C PRO A 58 10.17 -14.07 -14.03
N GLY A 59 9.37 -14.44 -15.02
CA GLY A 59 7.95 -14.77 -14.83
C GLY A 59 6.95 -13.67 -15.22
N ALA A 60 7.38 -12.51 -15.69
CA ALA A 60 6.45 -11.54 -16.30
C ALA A 60 5.99 -12.06 -17.67
N GLY A 61 4.78 -12.62 -17.71
CA GLY A 61 4.00 -12.79 -18.94
C GLY A 61 4.36 -13.96 -19.83
N THR A 62 4.06 -15.23 -19.47
CA THR A 62 3.83 -16.29 -20.48
C THR A 62 2.98 -17.47 -19.96
N ALA A 63 2.28 -17.38 -18.90
CA ALA A 63 1.31 -18.41 -18.52
C ALA A 63 -0.11 -18.02 -18.96
N ALA A 64 -0.34 -17.95 -20.26
CA ALA A 64 -1.70 -17.99 -20.77
C ALA A 64 -2.30 -19.36 -20.41
N GLY A 65 -3.31 -19.40 -19.54
CA GLY A 65 -4.12 -20.57 -19.29
C GLY A 65 -3.89 -21.36 -18.01
N SER A 66 -3.11 -20.89 -17.04
CA SER A 66 -3.06 -21.55 -15.73
C SER A 66 -4.23 -21.14 -14.85
N GLU A 67 -4.95 -22.14 -14.36
CA GLU A 67 -5.94 -21.94 -13.28
C GLU A 67 -5.31 -21.21 -12.10
N ALA A 68 -6.06 -20.31 -11.46
CA ALA A 68 -5.57 -19.61 -10.29
C ALA A 68 -5.25 -20.63 -9.18
N PRO A 69 -4.11 -20.51 -8.49
CA PRO A 69 -3.81 -21.39 -7.38
C PRO A 69 -4.83 -21.19 -6.24
N PRO A 70 -5.00 -22.19 -5.38
CA PRO A 70 -5.86 -22.02 -4.21
C PRO A 70 -5.41 -20.84 -3.34
N ALA A 71 -6.37 -20.20 -2.69
CA ALA A 71 -6.08 -19.11 -1.77
C ALA A 71 -5.08 -19.56 -0.68
N PRO A 72 -4.15 -18.70 -0.26
CA PRO A 72 -3.19 -19.02 0.78
C PRO A 72 -3.89 -19.35 2.10
N ALA A 73 -3.32 -20.28 2.86
CA ALA A 73 -3.80 -20.62 4.19
C ALA A 73 -3.73 -19.38 5.13
N LEU A 74 -4.69 -19.29 6.04
CA LEU A 74 -4.73 -18.28 7.09
C LEU A 74 -4.08 -18.85 8.35
N PRO A 75 -2.81 -18.53 8.63
CA PRO A 75 -2.11 -19.08 9.79
C PRO A 75 -2.64 -18.47 11.10
N LYS A 76 -2.48 -19.22 12.19
CA LYS A 76 -2.81 -18.75 13.54
C LYS A 76 -1.57 -18.16 14.19
N PRO A 77 -1.60 -16.89 14.62
CA PRO A 77 -0.51 -16.31 15.35
C PRO A 77 -0.51 -16.73 16.82
N ASP A 78 0.68 -16.82 17.38
CA ASP A 78 0.87 -16.85 18.82
C ASP A 78 0.66 -15.47 19.45
N ALA A 79 0.49 -15.42 20.77
CA ALA A 79 0.39 -14.15 21.48
C ALA A 79 1.73 -13.40 21.44
N ILE A 80 1.66 -12.09 21.21
CA ILE A 80 2.77 -11.15 21.40
C ILE A 80 2.29 -10.12 22.44
N PRO A 81 2.94 -10.01 23.62
CA PRO A 81 2.51 -9.14 24.70
C PRO A 81 2.26 -7.69 24.24
N GLY A 82 1.07 -7.16 24.56
CA GLY A 82 0.67 -5.81 24.18
C GLY A 82 0.37 -5.59 22.67
N VAL A 83 0.56 -6.61 21.83
CA VAL A 83 0.34 -6.54 20.37
C VAL A 83 -0.88 -7.37 19.98
N ILE A 84 -0.85 -8.68 20.22
CA ILE A 84 -1.93 -9.60 19.82
C ILE A 84 -2.16 -10.63 20.91
N ALA A 85 -3.43 -10.93 21.22
CA ALA A 85 -3.81 -11.97 22.16
C ALA A 85 -3.75 -13.36 21.48
N ALA A 86 -3.59 -14.40 22.29
CA ALA A 86 -3.73 -15.78 21.82
C ALA A 86 -5.13 -16.04 21.23
N GLY A 87 -5.22 -16.94 20.26
CA GLY A 87 -6.48 -17.41 19.71
C GLY A 87 -7.12 -16.47 18.66
N GLN A 88 -6.45 -15.39 18.30
CA GLN A 88 -6.91 -14.55 17.19
C GLN A 88 -6.75 -15.26 15.83
N ASN A 89 -7.65 -14.95 14.89
CA ASN A 89 -7.64 -15.56 13.57
C ASN A 89 -7.80 -14.50 12.49
N TRP A 90 -7.07 -14.66 11.38
CA TRP A 90 -7.29 -13.90 10.18
C TRP A 90 -8.65 -14.21 9.57
N LYS A 91 -9.27 -13.20 8.97
CA LYS A 91 -10.48 -13.31 8.16
C LYS A 91 -10.24 -12.64 6.81
N VAL A 92 -10.69 -13.26 5.72
CA VAL A 92 -10.77 -12.57 4.43
C VAL A 92 -11.94 -11.62 4.48
N VAL A 93 -11.71 -10.33 4.22
CA VAL A 93 -12.76 -9.29 4.22
C VAL A 93 -13.05 -8.79 2.81
N TRP A 94 -12.15 -9.03 1.86
CA TRP A 94 -12.34 -8.73 0.46
C TRP A 94 -11.45 -9.63 -0.41
N ALA A 95 -11.92 -9.95 -1.62
CA ALA A 95 -11.15 -10.70 -2.61
C ALA A 95 -11.45 -10.18 -4.01
N TRP A 96 -10.47 -10.23 -4.88
CA TRP A 96 -10.59 -9.75 -6.26
C TRP A 96 -9.68 -10.51 -7.23
N GLU A 97 -10.19 -10.69 -8.45
CA GLU A 97 -9.44 -11.23 -9.59
C GLU A 97 -8.71 -10.11 -10.29
N GLY A 98 -7.45 -9.91 -9.98
CA GLY A 98 -6.66 -8.85 -10.56
C GLY A 98 -5.21 -8.89 -10.14
N ASN A 99 -4.39 -8.12 -10.84
CA ASN A 99 -2.96 -8.28 -10.76
C ASN A 99 -2.38 -7.78 -9.43
N ASN A 100 -2.79 -6.64 -8.93
CA ASN A 100 -2.24 -6.15 -7.66
C ASN A 100 -3.12 -5.09 -7.00
N ALA A 101 -3.38 -5.25 -5.72
CA ALA A 101 -3.85 -4.21 -4.82
C ALA A 101 -2.71 -3.83 -3.88
N ASP A 102 -2.59 -2.56 -3.47
CA ASP A 102 -1.43 -2.08 -2.70
C ASP A 102 -1.77 -0.86 -1.84
N GLY A 103 -0.82 -0.45 -0.99
CA GLY A 103 -0.81 0.78 -0.23
C GLY A 103 -2.02 0.99 0.68
N PRO A 104 -2.38 0.01 1.55
CA PRO A 104 -3.56 0.15 2.39
C PRO A 104 -3.38 1.25 3.43
N ILE A 105 -4.39 2.09 3.61
CA ILE A 105 -4.47 3.07 4.71
C ILE A 105 -5.88 3.09 5.29
N ALA A 106 -6.01 3.52 6.55
CA ALA A 106 -7.32 3.73 7.15
C ALA A 106 -7.93 5.07 6.73
N ALA A 107 -9.23 5.07 6.45
CA ALA A 107 -10.04 6.27 6.44
C ALA A 107 -10.55 6.60 7.87
N GLU A 108 -11.05 7.83 8.07
CA GLU A 108 -11.54 8.29 9.37
C GLU A 108 -12.74 7.50 9.88
N ASP A 109 -13.59 7.00 8.97
CA ASP A 109 -14.78 6.20 9.29
C ASP A 109 -14.46 4.73 9.60
N GLY A 110 -13.19 4.33 9.57
CA GLY A 110 -12.72 2.98 9.81
C GLY A 110 -12.66 2.10 8.56
N SER A 111 -13.06 2.60 7.40
CA SER A 111 -12.85 1.96 6.10
C SER A 111 -11.37 1.85 5.76
N ILE A 112 -11.03 1.02 4.78
CA ILE A 112 -9.68 0.90 4.22
C ILE A 112 -9.67 1.47 2.81
N LEU A 113 -8.76 2.42 2.57
CA LEU A 113 -8.41 2.86 1.22
C LEU A 113 -7.24 2.03 0.73
N PHE A 114 -7.24 1.67 -0.54
CA PHE A 114 -6.13 0.97 -1.18
C PHE A 114 -6.11 1.25 -2.68
N ALA A 115 -4.93 1.19 -3.27
CA ALA A 115 -4.78 1.28 -4.71
C ALA A 115 -5.06 -0.09 -5.35
N ASN A 116 -5.90 -0.10 -6.37
CA ASN A 116 -6.09 -1.23 -7.25
C ASN A 116 -5.31 -0.93 -8.54
N ASN A 117 -4.04 -1.35 -8.55
CA ASN A 117 -3.02 -0.87 -9.48
C ASN A 117 -3.46 -0.94 -10.94
N ASP A 118 -3.67 -2.16 -11.44
CA ASP A 118 -3.90 -2.36 -12.87
C ASP A 118 -5.29 -1.92 -13.31
N ALA A 119 -6.24 -1.85 -12.39
CA ALA A 119 -7.54 -1.24 -12.65
C ALA A 119 -7.47 0.29 -12.73
N GLY A 120 -6.33 0.89 -12.32
CA GLY A 120 -6.13 2.33 -12.37
C GLY A 120 -7.08 3.10 -11.47
N ASN A 121 -7.38 2.58 -10.28
CA ASN A 121 -8.27 3.27 -9.34
C ASN A 121 -7.83 3.12 -7.88
N VAL A 122 -8.35 3.99 -7.02
CA VAL A 122 -8.29 3.87 -5.57
C VAL A 122 -9.66 3.43 -5.07
N MET A 123 -9.66 2.38 -4.27
CA MET A 123 -10.85 1.76 -3.70
C MET A 123 -11.03 2.17 -2.24
N LYS A 124 -12.29 2.20 -1.81
CA LYS A 124 -12.70 2.30 -0.41
C LYS A 124 -13.46 1.05 -0.02
N LEU A 125 -12.91 0.28 0.92
CA LEU A 125 -13.48 -0.96 1.45
C LEU A 125 -14.14 -0.69 2.80
N ASP A 126 -15.41 -1.03 2.92
CA ASP A 126 -16.07 -1.21 4.22
C ASP A 126 -15.78 -2.63 4.74
N PRO A 127 -14.96 -2.78 5.79
CA PRO A 127 -14.57 -4.10 6.27
C PRO A 127 -15.70 -4.85 6.98
N ALA A 128 -16.78 -4.19 7.36
CA ALA A 128 -17.93 -4.84 8.00
C ALA A 128 -18.82 -5.57 6.99
N THR A 129 -18.94 -5.02 5.78
CA THR A 129 -19.78 -5.58 4.71
C THR A 129 -18.97 -6.28 3.63
N GLY A 130 -17.66 -6.02 3.53
CA GLY A 130 -16.79 -6.47 2.43
C GLY A 130 -17.04 -5.72 1.12
N LEU A 131 -17.86 -4.65 1.13
CA LEU A 131 -18.14 -3.84 -0.04
C LEU A 131 -17.00 -2.89 -0.33
N ALA A 132 -16.41 -3.00 -1.52
CA ALA A 132 -15.42 -2.06 -2.02
C ALA A 132 -16.01 -1.19 -3.15
N THR A 133 -15.83 0.12 -3.06
CA THR A 133 -16.29 1.10 -4.07
C THR A 133 -15.12 1.89 -4.62
N ILE A 134 -15.20 2.33 -5.86
CA ILE A 134 -14.20 3.22 -6.47
C ILE A 134 -14.34 4.60 -5.82
N LEU A 135 -13.25 5.09 -5.22
CA LEU A 135 -13.15 6.44 -4.67
C LEU A 135 -12.53 7.41 -5.67
N PHE A 136 -11.47 6.98 -6.36
CA PHE A 136 -10.84 7.72 -7.47
C PHE A 136 -10.58 6.78 -8.63
N ASP A 137 -10.98 7.18 -9.81
CA ASP A 137 -10.75 6.46 -11.06
C ASP A 137 -9.68 7.15 -11.91
N GLY A 138 -9.14 6.44 -12.91
CA GLY A 138 -8.14 6.96 -13.83
C GLY A 138 -6.81 7.31 -13.13
N THR A 139 -6.43 6.58 -12.09
CA THR A 139 -5.09 6.70 -11.48
C THR A 139 -4.06 5.97 -12.33
N ASN A 140 -2.87 6.53 -12.43
CA ASN A 140 -1.80 5.99 -13.26
C ASN A 140 -1.04 4.87 -12.54
N THR A 141 -1.65 3.68 -12.44
CA THR A 141 -1.09 2.49 -11.77
C THR A 141 -0.67 2.80 -10.32
N GLY A 142 -1.66 3.11 -9.48
CA GLY A 142 -1.42 3.52 -8.09
C GLY A 142 -0.70 2.44 -7.27
N GLY A 143 0.20 2.87 -6.38
CA GLY A 143 0.90 2.08 -5.39
C GLY A 143 0.55 2.52 -3.97
N GLY A 144 1.56 2.99 -3.22
CA GLY A 144 1.37 3.50 -1.86
C GLY A 144 0.40 4.67 -1.78
N LEU A 145 -0.39 4.70 -0.72
CA LEU A 145 -1.26 5.82 -0.33
C LEU A 145 -0.77 6.42 0.98
N SER A 146 -0.94 7.72 1.15
CA SER A 146 -0.74 8.38 2.45
C SER A 146 -1.63 9.61 2.59
N ARG A 147 -2.22 9.77 3.77
CA ARG A 147 -2.95 10.99 4.13
C ARG A 147 -2.13 11.78 5.15
N SER A 148 -1.80 13.02 4.82
CA SER A 148 -1.10 13.92 5.74
C SER A 148 -1.98 14.30 6.94
N LYS A 149 -1.37 14.81 8.01
CA LYS A 149 -2.10 15.36 9.17
C LYS A 149 -3.07 16.49 8.78
N ASN A 150 -2.81 17.18 7.68
CA ASN A 150 -3.64 18.26 7.17
C ASN A 150 -4.77 17.77 6.25
N GLY A 151 -4.95 16.45 6.11
CA GLY A 151 -6.01 15.83 5.33
C GLY A 151 -5.71 15.63 3.85
N ALA A 152 -4.61 16.14 3.30
CA ALA A 152 -4.24 15.91 1.91
C ALA A 152 -3.94 14.42 1.68
N LEU A 153 -4.53 13.86 0.62
CA LEU A 153 -4.33 12.47 0.21
C LEU A 153 -3.39 12.40 -0.99
N PHE A 154 -2.37 11.58 -0.87
CA PHE A 154 -1.37 11.36 -1.91
C PHE A 154 -1.32 9.89 -2.34
N LEU A 155 -0.95 9.69 -3.60
CA LEU A 155 -0.80 8.39 -4.25
C LEU A 155 0.56 8.33 -4.97
N ALA A 156 1.31 7.27 -4.75
CA ALA A 156 2.45 6.92 -5.59
C ALA A 156 1.94 6.33 -6.91
N THR A 157 2.24 6.95 -8.05
CA THR A 157 1.82 6.46 -9.37
C THR A 157 3.00 5.83 -10.10
N ARG A 158 2.80 4.62 -10.61
CA ARG A 158 3.84 3.72 -11.14
C ARG A 158 3.88 3.63 -12.66
N GLY A 159 2.88 4.20 -13.35
CA GLY A 159 2.82 4.23 -14.81
C GLY A 159 3.79 5.24 -15.40
N LEU A 160 3.91 5.25 -16.73
CA LEU A 160 4.77 6.19 -17.44
C LEU A 160 4.35 7.64 -17.14
N GLY A 161 5.31 8.51 -16.84
CA GLY A 161 5.07 9.89 -16.36
C GLY A 161 4.59 9.95 -14.90
N GLY A 162 4.67 8.83 -14.18
CA GLY A 162 4.25 8.70 -12.79
C GLY A 162 5.15 9.43 -11.80
N GLY A 163 4.76 9.37 -10.52
CA GLY A 163 5.43 10.05 -9.42
C GLY A 163 4.54 10.16 -8.20
N ILE A 164 4.39 11.35 -7.65
CA ILE A 164 3.51 11.65 -6.53
C ILE A 164 2.29 12.40 -7.08
N GLU A 165 1.11 11.80 -7.00
CA GLU A 165 -0.15 12.46 -7.32
C GLU A 165 -0.86 12.86 -6.01
N GLN A 166 -1.30 14.10 -5.90
CA GLN A 166 -2.21 14.54 -4.86
C GLN A 166 -3.64 14.28 -5.33
N LEU A 167 -4.41 13.52 -4.56
CA LEU A 167 -5.82 13.22 -4.86
C LEU A 167 -6.78 14.20 -4.19
N GLU A 168 -6.47 14.61 -2.94
CA GLU A 168 -7.27 15.56 -2.15
C GLU A 168 -6.37 16.66 -1.57
N PRO A 169 -6.91 17.90 -1.36
CA PRO A 169 -8.26 18.38 -1.64
C PRO A 169 -8.52 18.66 -3.13
N GLN A 170 -7.50 18.72 -3.96
CA GLN A 170 -7.58 18.91 -5.40
C GLN A 170 -6.63 17.94 -6.10
N ARG A 171 -7.16 17.21 -7.09
CA ARG A 171 -6.37 16.25 -7.85
C ARG A 171 -5.38 16.97 -8.77
N ARG A 172 -4.10 16.61 -8.64
CA ARG A 172 -3.01 17.14 -9.48
C ARG A 172 -1.76 16.27 -9.38
N MET A 173 -0.91 16.29 -10.39
CA MET A 173 0.45 15.82 -10.25
C MET A 173 1.18 16.76 -9.27
N PHE A 174 1.69 16.19 -8.16
CA PHE A 174 2.42 16.95 -7.14
C PHE A 174 3.90 17.04 -7.47
N ALA A 175 4.52 15.90 -7.81
CA ALA A 175 5.92 15.83 -8.22
C ALA A 175 6.19 14.56 -9.05
N ASN A 176 6.78 14.71 -10.23
CA ASN A 176 7.17 13.60 -11.10
C ASN A 176 8.50 13.85 -11.83
N THR A 177 9.27 14.85 -11.39
CA THR A 177 10.58 15.16 -11.97
C THR A 177 11.64 15.29 -10.89
N PHE A 178 12.86 14.90 -11.22
CA PHE A 178 14.05 15.10 -10.41
C PHE A 178 15.13 15.77 -11.24
N GLN A 179 15.69 16.90 -10.74
CA GLN A 179 16.70 17.72 -11.46
C GLN A 179 16.28 18.13 -12.88
N GLY A 180 14.95 18.34 -13.08
CA GLY A 180 14.39 18.75 -14.35
C GLY A 180 14.18 17.61 -15.36
N GLU A 181 14.34 16.36 -14.95
CA GLU A 181 14.11 15.18 -15.79
C GLU A 181 12.96 14.32 -15.21
N PRO A 182 12.22 13.57 -16.04
CA PRO A 182 11.22 12.61 -15.56
C PRO A 182 11.82 11.61 -14.58
N LEU A 183 11.01 11.09 -13.64
CA LEU A 183 11.47 10.08 -12.67
C LEU A 183 11.94 8.78 -13.32
N GLU A 184 11.52 8.47 -14.52
CA GLU A 184 12.05 7.35 -15.30
C GLU A 184 13.57 7.44 -15.50
N CYS A 185 14.12 8.65 -15.53
CA CYS A 185 15.55 8.87 -15.70
C CYS A 185 16.37 8.52 -14.46
N VAL A 186 15.77 8.42 -13.27
CA VAL A 186 16.51 7.95 -12.08
C VAL A 186 16.62 6.42 -12.05
N GLY A 187 15.85 5.71 -12.86
CA GLY A 187 15.73 4.26 -12.88
C GLY A 187 14.86 3.74 -11.73
N GLY A 188 14.76 2.43 -11.61
CA GLY A 188 13.97 1.80 -10.56
C GLY A 188 12.45 1.80 -10.84
N SER A 189 11.66 1.65 -9.78
CA SER A 189 10.20 1.69 -9.81
C SER A 189 9.69 2.50 -8.64
N VAL A 190 8.86 3.50 -8.92
CA VAL A 190 8.04 4.17 -7.90
C VAL A 190 7.26 3.11 -7.13
N ASN A 191 7.28 3.16 -5.79
CA ASN A 191 6.67 2.13 -4.97
C ASN A 191 5.72 2.72 -3.93
N ASP A 192 6.23 3.23 -2.85
CA ASP A 192 5.45 3.65 -1.69
C ASP A 192 5.79 5.09 -1.29
N LEU A 193 4.89 5.75 -0.55
CA LEU A 193 5.09 7.11 -0.10
C LEU A 193 4.52 7.36 1.30
N VAL A 194 5.04 8.40 1.97
CA VAL A 194 4.45 8.93 3.19
C VAL A 194 4.50 10.46 3.19
N ALA A 195 3.35 11.06 3.45
CA ALA A 195 3.21 12.52 3.55
C ALA A 195 3.56 13.01 4.97
N ASP A 196 4.19 14.16 5.07
CA ASP A 196 4.49 14.82 6.34
C ASP A 196 3.49 15.93 6.69
N ALA A 197 3.58 16.45 7.92
CA ALA A 197 2.73 17.54 8.39
C ALA A 197 3.11 18.91 7.79
N ARG A 198 4.29 19.03 7.16
CA ARG A 198 4.78 20.25 6.51
C ARG A 198 4.22 20.42 5.10
N GLY A 199 3.57 19.37 4.56
CA GLY A 199 3.03 19.34 3.20
C GLY A 199 4.02 18.79 2.17
N GLY A 200 5.12 18.17 2.62
CA GLY A 200 6.03 17.41 1.79
C GLY A 200 5.67 15.93 1.75
N VAL A 201 6.34 15.16 0.87
CA VAL A 201 6.09 13.73 0.67
C VAL A 201 7.42 13.01 0.46
N TYR A 202 7.67 11.98 1.26
CA TYR A 202 8.75 11.03 1.03
C TYR A 202 8.27 9.93 0.09
N LEU A 203 9.11 9.57 -0.87
CA LEU A 203 8.83 8.57 -1.91
C LEU A 203 9.92 7.52 -1.94
N ALA A 204 9.56 6.25 -1.86
CA ALA A 204 10.43 5.13 -2.10
C ALA A 204 10.44 4.77 -3.60
N ILE A 205 11.62 4.71 -4.19
CA ILE A 205 11.82 4.22 -5.57
C ILE A 205 12.73 3.00 -5.49
N SER A 206 12.14 1.81 -5.65
CA SER A 206 12.91 0.55 -5.61
C SER A 206 13.92 0.50 -6.75
N GLY A 207 15.19 0.38 -6.40
CA GLY A 207 16.33 0.46 -7.32
C GLY A 207 16.97 1.85 -7.40
N ALA A 208 16.37 2.90 -6.80
CA ALA A 208 16.91 4.26 -6.85
C ALA A 208 17.03 4.94 -5.47
N GLY A 209 16.34 4.44 -4.42
CA GLY A 209 16.46 4.96 -3.07
C GLY A 209 15.28 5.79 -2.59
N VAL A 210 15.53 6.73 -1.69
CA VAL A 210 14.52 7.59 -1.07
C VAL A 210 14.58 8.99 -1.66
N PHE A 211 13.40 9.55 -1.93
CA PHE A 211 13.24 10.93 -2.40
C PHE A 211 12.34 11.70 -1.45
N TYR A 212 12.55 13.00 -1.34
CA TYR A 212 11.66 13.92 -0.64
C TYR A 212 11.21 15.03 -1.58
N ALA A 213 9.93 15.11 -1.86
CA ALA A 213 9.32 16.24 -2.53
C ALA A 213 8.87 17.25 -1.46
N ASN A 214 9.48 18.44 -1.44
CA ASN A 214 9.09 19.49 -0.52
C ASN A 214 7.67 20.04 -0.85
N PRO A 215 7.06 20.93 -0.05
CA PRO A 215 5.72 21.45 -0.31
C PRO A 215 5.51 22.14 -1.67
N LYS A 216 6.60 22.48 -2.37
CA LYS A 216 6.58 23.04 -3.73
C LYS A 216 6.74 21.98 -4.82
N GLY A 217 6.83 20.69 -4.46
CA GLY A 217 7.06 19.58 -5.38
C GLY A 217 8.51 19.44 -5.88
N VAL A 218 9.46 20.17 -5.30
CA VAL A 218 10.88 20.04 -5.66
C VAL A 218 11.47 18.86 -4.91
N MET A 219 12.08 17.93 -5.66
CA MET A 219 12.62 16.68 -5.12
C MET A 219 14.09 16.78 -4.74
N SER A 220 14.44 16.17 -3.61
CA SER A 220 15.80 15.82 -3.18
C SER A 220 15.91 14.30 -3.11
N ARG A 221 17.12 13.75 -3.31
CA ARG A 221 17.39 12.30 -3.25
C ARG A 221 18.30 11.99 -2.08
N TYR A 222 18.07 10.85 -1.43
CA TYR A 222 18.86 10.31 -0.32
C TYR A 222 19.28 8.88 -0.64
N ASP A 223 20.58 8.66 -0.64
CA ASP A 223 21.20 7.38 -0.98
C ASP A 223 21.24 6.43 0.25
N GLY A 224 21.62 5.17 0.01
CA GLY A 224 21.85 4.17 1.06
C GLY A 224 20.69 3.22 1.32
N ALA A 225 19.53 3.39 0.65
CA ALA A 225 18.44 2.44 0.67
C ALA A 225 18.04 2.01 -0.76
N PRO A 226 18.93 1.29 -1.49
CA PRO A 226 18.69 1.01 -2.91
C PRO A 226 17.51 0.09 -3.17
N ASN A 227 17.09 -0.71 -2.18
CA ASN A 227 15.92 -1.58 -2.28
C ASN A 227 14.73 -0.99 -1.51
N ALA A 228 14.65 0.36 -1.41
CA ALA A 228 13.54 1.03 -0.75
C ALA A 228 12.19 0.54 -1.33
N ASN A 229 11.29 0.11 -0.43
CA ASN A 229 9.96 -0.36 -0.77
C ASN A 229 8.93 0.36 0.12
N GLY A 230 8.52 -0.20 1.27
CA GLY A 230 7.65 0.48 2.21
C GLY A 230 8.37 1.65 2.91
N ILE A 231 7.64 2.73 3.15
CA ILE A 231 8.16 3.95 3.78
C ILE A 231 7.12 4.53 4.74
N ILE A 232 7.54 4.88 5.97
CA ILE A 232 6.64 5.41 7.00
C ILE A 232 7.39 6.31 7.98
N LEU A 233 6.72 7.37 8.47
CA LEU A 233 7.25 8.26 9.50
C LEU A 233 6.91 7.77 10.91
N SER A 234 7.76 8.06 11.89
CA SER A 234 7.40 7.98 13.30
C SER A 234 6.24 8.92 13.65
N GLN A 235 5.62 8.74 14.81
CA GLN A 235 4.47 9.55 15.24
C GLN A 235 4.80 11.05 15.36
N ASP A 236 6.00 11.38 15.80
CA ASP A 236 6.52 12.74 15.93
C ASP A 236 7.17 13.27 14.65
N GLU A 237 7.20 12.45 13.61
CA GLU A 237 7.81 12.73 12.29
C GLU A 237 9.31 13.08 12.34
N LYS A 238 10.03 12.63 13.38
CA LYS A 238 11.48 12.83 13.50
C LYS A 238 12.31 11.67 12.97
N THR A 239 11.67 10.54 12.68
CA THR A 239 12.31 9.37 12.09
C THR A 239 11.52 8.89 10.88
N LEU A 240 12.23 8.65 9.79
CA LEU A 240 11.69 7.99 8.60
C LEU A 240 12.19 6.56 8.58
N TYR A 241 11.27 5.59 8.60
CA TYR A 241 11.57 4.17 8.45
C TYR A 241 11.36 3.77 7.00
N VAL A 242 12.30 2.97 6.48
CA VAL A 242 12.26 2.47 5.10
C VAL A 242 12.59 0.99 5.09
N THR A 243 11.74 0.17 4.49
CA THR A 243 12.07 -1.23 4.24
C THR A 243 13.09 -1.30 3.10
N ASN A 244 14.19 -1.99 3.32
CA ASN A 244 15.32 -2.08 2.38
C ASN A 244 15.80 -3.52 2.27
N GLY A 245 15.07 -4.33 1.49
CA GLY A 245 15.31 -5.77 1.42
C GLY A 245 15.04 -6.45 2.76
N GLY A 246 16.01 -7.17 3.30
CA GLY A 246 15.89 -7.93 4.56
C GLY A 246 16.02 -7.10 5.85
N VAL A 247 16.10 -5.77 5.76
CA VAL A 247 16.24 -4.87 6.90
C VAL A 247 15.26 -3.70 6.81
N VAL A 248 14.98 -3.10 7.96
CA VAL A 248 14.45 -1.75 8.05
C VAL A 248 15.61 -0.82 8.33
N VAL A 249 15.71 0.25 7.57
CA VAL A 249 16.64 1.36 7.86
C VAL A 249 15.86 2.56 8.37
N ALA A 250 16.53 3.45 9.10
CA ALA A 250 15.96 4.67 9.61
C ALA A 250 16.84 5.87 9.27
N PHE A 251 16.19 7.00 9.02
CA PHE A 251 16.82 8.31 8.87
C PHE A 251 16.28 9.25 9.94
N ASP A 252 17.11 10.19 10.38
CA ASP A 252 16.65 11.35 11.14
C ASP A 252 16.05 12.38 10.18
N VAL A 253 14.89 12.92 10.54
CA VAL A 253 14.13 13.90 9.76
C VAL A 253 14.31 15.28 10.36
N HIS A 254 14.81 16.23 9.56
CA HIS A 254 14.98 17.62 9.96
C HIS A 254 13.74 18.49 9.72
N ALA A 255 13.75 19.70 10.25
CA ALA A 255 12.62 20.62 10.14
C ALA A 255 12.25 21.01 8.70
N ASP A 256 13.21 20.99 7.79
CA ASP A 256 13.02 21.25 6.36
C ASP A 256 12.64 20.01 5.55
N GLY A 257 12.52 18.84 6.21
CA GLY A 257 12.25 17.55 5.58
C GLY A 257 13.49 16.83 5.08
N SER A 258 14.69 17.41 5.21
CA SER A 258 15.93 16.73 4.85
C SER A 258 16.22 15.55 5.77
N LEU A 259 16.97 14.57 5.24
CA LEU A 259 17.29 13.32 5.93
C LEU A 259 18.79 13.23 6.22
N THR A 260 19.13 12.72 7.40
CA THR A 260 20.51 12.41 7.81
C THR A 260 20.57 11.13 8.62
N ASN A 261 21.75 10.73 9.05
CA ASN A 261 21.97 9.64 10.00
C ASN A 261 21.29 8.33 9.61
N LEU A 262 21.52 7.89 8.36
CA LEU A 262 21.06 6.56 7.92
C LEU A 262 21.67 5.48 8.81
N ARG A 263 20.81 4.60 9.36
CA ARG A 263 21.20 3.48 10.21
C ARG A 263 20.29 2.28 10.01
N GLU A 264 20.78 1.09 10.30
CA GLU A 264 19.94 -0.08 10.45
C GLU A 264 19.05 0.10 11.68
N PHE A 265 17.73 -0.09 11.52
CA PHE A 265 16.76 -0.04 12.61
C PHE A 265 16.44 -1.45 13.10
N GLY A 266 16.26 -2.41 12.21
CA GLY A 266 15.96 -3.78 12.57
C GLY A 266 16.06 -4.75 11.41
N LYS A 267 16.34 -6.03 11.73
CA LYS A 267 16.40 -7.12 10.74
C LYS A 267 15.06 -7.83 10.66
N LEU A 268 14.56 -7.98 9.45
CA LEU A 268 13.32 -8.71 9.18
C LEU A 268 13.55 -10.21 9.30
N ARG A 269 12.54 -10.94 9.75
CA ARG A 269 12.58 -12.38 10.01
C ARG A 269 11.59 -13.18 9.16
N GLY A 270 10.61 -12.53 8.53
CA GLY A 270 9.58 -13.16 7.71
C GLY A 270 10.01 -13.66 6.32
N GLY A 271 11.27 -13.48 5.92
CA GLY A 271 11.94 -14.27 4.87
C GLY A 271 11.91 -13.74 3.43
N GLN A 272 11.06 -12.79 3.04
CA GLN A 272 11.00 -12.28 1.65
C GLN A 272 11.44 -10.82 1.47
N GLY A 273 11.95 -10.20 2.52
CA GLY A 273 12.20 -8.77 2.57
C GLY A 273 10.98 -7.99 3.03
N GLY A 274 11.19 -6.71 3.37
CA GLY A 274 10.16 -5.81 3.84
C GLY A 274 9.44 -5.11 2.69
N ASP A 275 8.13 -4.96 2.87
CA ASP A 275 7.24 -4.22 1.98
C ASP A 275 6.48 -3.15 2.78
N GLY A 276 5.18 -2.96 2.58
CA GLY A 276 4.40 -1.94 3.27
C GLY A 276 4.44 -2.05 4.79
N ALA A 277 4.36 -0.92 5.50
CA ALA A 277 4.49 -0.84 6.95
C ALA A 277 3.37 0.00 7.58
N ALA A 278 3.13 -0.25 8.87
CA ALA A 278 2.20 0.50 9.72
C ALA A 278 2.82 0.79 11.08
N ILE A 279 2.29 1.80 11.79
CA ILE A 279 2.74 2.17 13.13
C ILE A 279 1.54 2.21 14.10
N ASP A 280 1.74 1.77 15.34
CA ASP A 280 0.71 1.81 16.37
C ASP A 280 0.85 3.03 17.31
N SER A 281 -0.09 3.16 18.25
CA SER A 281 -0.12 4.28 19.19
C SER A 281 1.04 4.28 20.19
N ASP A 282 1.72 3.15 20.37
CA ASP A 282 2.88 3.02 21.24
C ASP A 282 4.20 3.20 20.46
N GLY A 283 4.11 3.51 19.15
CA GLY A 283 5.26 3.72 18.26
C GLY A 283 5.89 2.42 17.76
N ARG A 284 5.25 1.26 17.96
CA ARG A 284 5.74 -0.01 17.40
C ARG A 284 5.53 -0.03 15.90
N LEU A 285 6.54 -0.51 15.18
CA LEU A 285 6.53 -0.63 13.72
C LEU A 285 6.11 -2.06 13.32
N TYR A 286 5.19 -2.15 12.39
CA TYR A 286 4.70 -3.40 11.78
C TYR A 286 5.10 -3.42 10.32
N VAL A 287 5.80 -4.46 9.87
CA VAL A 287 6.32 -4.56 8.50
C VAL A 287 5.83 -5.84 7.85
N ALA A 288 5.16 -5.72 6.70
CA ALA A 288 4.81 -6.87 5.88
C ALA A 288 6.07 -7.50 5.26
N THR A 289 6.19 -8.84 5.34
CA THR A 289 7.39 -9.58 4.92
C THR A 289 7.11 -10.72 3.94
N GLY A 290 5.94 -10.71 3.30
CA GLY A 290 5.51 -11.75 2.37
C GLY A 290 4.82 -12.95 3.01
N ALA A 291 5.00 -13.19 4.32
CA ALA A 291 4.35 -14.28 5.06
C ALA A 291 4.04 -13.93 6.52
N SER A 292 4.37 -12.71 6.95
CA SER A 292 4.09 -12.21 8.30
C SER A 292 4.06 -10.69 8.34
N ALA A 293 3.59 -10.13 9.46
CA ALA A 293 3.91 -8.79 9.88
C ALA A 293 4.93 -8.88 11.02
N ASP A 294 6.16 -8.46 10.78
CA ASP A 294 7.21 -8.37 11.78
C ASP A 294 7.01 -7.11 12.62
N VAL A 295 7.09 -7.26 13.95
CA VAL A 295 6.80 -6.19 14.90
C VAL A 295 8.07 -5.78 15.64
N PHE A 296 8.35 -4.47 15.64
CA PHE A 296 9.50 -3.88 16.34
C PHE A 296 9.07 -2.88 17.39
N SER A 297 9.83 -2.79 18.49
CA SER A 297 9.71 -1.72 19.47
C SER A 297 10.12 -0.36 18.85
N PRO A 298 9.77 0.78 19.46
CA PRO A 298 10.29 2.08 19.04
C PRO A 298 11.81 2.20 19.03
N ALA A 299 12.51 1.33 19.80
CA ALA A 299 13.96 1.27 19.85
C ALA A 299 14.58 0.34 18.77
N GLY A 300 13.75 -0.38 18.00
CA GLY A 300 14.21 -1.33 16.97
C GLY A 300 14.33 -2.77 17.44
N ASP A 301 13.94 -3.09 18.69
CA ASP A 301 13.94 -4.47 19.17
C ASP A 301 12.85 -5.27 18.48
N PHE A 302 13.18 -6.46 18.01
CA PHE A 302 12.20 -7.37 17.43
C PHE A 302 11.32 -7.98 18.54
N LEU A 303 10.01 -7.71 18.48
CA LEU A 303 9.03 -8.19 19.47
C LEU A 303 8.37 -9.52 19.09
N GLY A 304 8.32 -9.83 17.80
CA GLY A 304 7.71 -11.04 17.26
C GLY A 304 7.20 -10.86 15.85
N SER A 305 6.73 -11.95 15.25
CA SER A 305 6.04 -11.94 13.95
C SER A 305 4.59 -12.35 14.16
N ILE A 306 3.66 -11.65 13.52
CA ILE A 306 2.27 -12.08 13.34
C ILE A 306 2.24 -12.85 12.02
N PRO A 307 2.22 -14.20 12.01
CA PRO A 307 2.17 -14.97 10.78
C PRO A 307 0.95 -14.57 9.96
N GLY A 308 1.14 -14.33 8.68
CA GLY A 308 0.10 -13.95 7.73
C GLY A 308 0.04 -14.89 6.53
N PRO A 309 -0.99 -14.78 5.67
CA PRO A 309 -1.06 -15.53 4.43
C PRO A 309 0.16 -15.22 3.54
N ARG A 310 0.64 -16.23 2.81
CA ARG A 310 1.73 -16.00 1.83
C ARG A 310 1.30 -14.98 0.78
N GLY A 311 2.21 -14.08 0.46
CA GLY A 311 1.98 -12.96 -0.44
C GLY A 311 1.48 -11.70 0.25
N MET A 312 1.46 -11.65 1.61
CA MET A 312 1.12 -10.43 2.34
C MET A 312 2.23 -9.39 2.19
N HIS A 313 1.93 -8.29 1.50
CA HIS A 313 2.91 -7.26 1.13
C HIS A 313 2.54 -5.84 1.60
N GLY A 314 1.36 -5.62 2.15
CA GLY A 314 0.96 -4.34 2.73
C GLY A 314 0.20 -4.55 4.02
N VAL A 315 0.40 -3.68 5.02
CA VAL A 315 -0.34 -3.70 6.28
C VAL A 315 -0.81 -2.31 6.68
N ALA A 316 -2.00 -2.23 7.29
CA ALA A 316 -2.53 -1.00 7.85
C ALA A 316 -3.40 -1.29 9.08
N PHE A 317 -3.37 -0.40 10.06
CA PHE A 317 -4.38 -0.40 11.11
C PHE A 317 -5.67 0.23 10.62
N GLY A 318 -6.82 -0.37 10.93
CA GLY A 318 -8.14 0.15 10.56
C GLY A 318 -9.23 -0.29 11.50
N GLY A 319 -10.49 -0.15 11.05
CA GLY A 319 -11.65 -0.24 11.90
C GLY A 319 -11.87 1.03 12.71
N LYS A 320 -13.09 1.21 13.26
CA LYS A 320 -13.48 2.43 14.00
C LYS A 320 -12.58 2.71 15.21
N ASP A 321 -12.10 1.68 15.88
CA ASP A 321 -11.22 1.77 17.05
C ASP A 321 -9.73 1.66 16.71
N LYS A 322 -9.40 1.44 15.43
CA LYS A 322 -8.05 1.16 14.92
C LYS A 322 -7.34 -0.02 15.62
N LYS A 323 -8.10 -1.01 16.07
CA LYS A 323 -7.57 -2.23 16.69
C LYS A 323 -7.57 -3.45 15.77
N THR A 324 -7.75 -3.24 14.48
CA THR A 324 -7.69 -4.29 13.48
C THR A 324 -6.51 -4.05 12.56
N LEU A 325 -5.64 -5.04 12.40
CA LEU A 325 -4.60 -5.04 11.38
C LEU A 325 -5.18 -5.64 10.11
N PHE A 326 -5.11 -4.89 9.03
CA PHE A 326 -5.44 -5.34 7.69
C PHE A 326 -4.17 -5.69 6.95
N GLY A 327 -4.19 -6.78 6.19
CA GLY A 327 -3.09 -7.19 5.32
C GLY A 327 -3.57 -7.30 3.88
N ILE A 328 -2.83 -6.74 2.92
CA ILE A 328 -3.05 -7.00 1.50
C ILE A 328 -2.22 -8.21 1.10
N VAL A 329 -2.85 -9.15 0.42
CA VAL A 329 -2.27 -10.42 -0.01
C VAL A 329 -2.40 -10.56 -1.51
N PHE A 330 -1.29 -10.82 -2.18
CA PHE A 330 -1.24 -11.17 -3.60
C PHE A 330 -0.81 -12.62 -3.76
N TYR A 331 -1.47 -13.35 -4.66
CA TYR A 331 -1.08 -14.71 -5.02
C TYR A 331 -1.44 -15.03 -6.47
N GLY A 332 -0.95 -16.14 -6.98
CA GLY A 332 -1.02 -16.46 -8.39
C GLY A 332 0.16 -15.87 -9.16
N GLY A 333 0.04 -15.77 -10.47
CA GLY A 333 1.10 -15.24 -11.34
C GLY A 333 0.96 -13.73 -11.51
N TRP A 334 1.96 -12.96 -11.12
CA TRP A 334 1.97 -11.52 -11.33
C TRP A 334 1.92 -11.17 -12.83
N GLY A 335 0.99 -10.30 -13.23
CA GLY A 335 0.79 -9.95 -14.65
C GLY A 335 0.12 -11.05 -15.48
N THR A 336 -0.53 -12.02 -14.84
CA THR A 336 -1.22 -13.12 -15.52
C THR A 336 -2.70 -13.20 -15.14
N PRO A 337 -3.56 -13.88 -15.92
CA PRO A 337 -4.96 -14.11 -15.57
C PRO A 337 -5.19 -14.89 -14.26
N SER A 338 -4.15 -15.59 -13.76
CA SER A 338 -4.19 -16.31 -12.47
C SER A 338 -3.96 -15.41 -11.25
N ALA A 339 -3.65 -14.12 -11.45
CA ALA A 339 -3.42 -13.16 -10.38
C ALA A 339 -4.69 -12.99 -9.50
N ARG A 340 -4.50 -12.98 -8.20
CA ARG A 340 -5.56 -12.84 -7.21
C ARG A 340 -5.08 -11.95 -6.06
N ASN A 341 -6.00 -11.19 -5.51
CA ASN A 341 -5.76 -10.34 -4.35
C ASN A 341 -6.79 -10.62 -3.26
N GLN A 342 -6.36 -10.49 -2.02
CA GLN A 342 -7.22 -10.51 -0.85
C GLN A 342 -6.83 -9.41 0.12
N ILE A 343 -7.81 -8.86 0.83
CA ILE A 343 -7.57 -8.11 2.05
C ILE A 343 -8.03 -9.00 3.20
N VAL A 344 -7.11 -9.23 4.12
CA VAL A 344 -7.35 -10.01 5.34
C VAL A 344 -7.31 -9.09 6.55
N ALA A 345 -8.00 -9.45 7.62
CA ALA A 345 -8.10 -8.68 8.84
C ALA A 345 -7.92 -9.56 10.07
N ILE A 346 -7.23 -9.04 11.09
CA ILE A 346 -7.03 -9.70 12.38
C ILE A 346 -7.15 -8.68 13.52
N PRO A 347 -7.92 -8.98 14.59
CA PRO A 347 -8.01 -8.12 15.75
C PRO A 347 -6.70 -8.09 16.55
N LEU A 348 -6.30 -6.93 17.05
CA LEU A 348 -5.12 -6.74 17.89
C LEU A 348 -5.48 -6.13 19.24
N LEU A 349 -4.59 -6.31 20.22
CA LEU A 349 -4.56 -5.53 21.46
C LEU A 349 -4.05 -4.12 21.18
N ALA A 350 -3.03 -4.02 20.32
CA ALA A 350 -2.45 -2.78 19.88
C ALA A 350 -3.46 -1.94 19.10
N LYS A 351 -3.32 -0.62 19.23
CA LYS A 351 -4.15 0.37 18.54
C LYS A 351 -3.29 1.14 17.54
N GLY A 352 -3.71 1.26 16.30
CA GLY A 352 -3.04 2.04 15.28
C GLY A 352 -2.94 3.52 15.64
N TYR A 353 -1.90 4.18 15.17
CA TYR A 353 -1.73 5.60 15.36
C TYR A 353 -2.85 6.41 14.67
N ALA A 354 -3.40 7.39 15.38
CA ALA A 354 -4.57 8.13 14.91
C ALA A 354 -4.23 9.45 14.18
N GLY A 355 -3.00 9.92 14.29
CA GLY A 355 -2.63 11.27 13.83
C GLY A 355 -2.44 11.39 12.31
N ARG A 356 -2.36 10.28 11.60
CA ARG A 356 -2.09 10.22 10.17
C ARG A 356 -2.49 8.83 9.66
N ALA A 357 -2.99 8.75 8.43
CA ALA A 357 -3.27 7.47 7.80
C ALA A 357 -2.04 7.04 6.98
N LYS A 358 -1.32 6.16 7.54
CA LYS A 358 -0.38 5.16 7.10
C LYS A 358 0.36 4.59 8.28
#